data_6cab01a7e8cb33c033ec2070db4e7515
#
_entry.id   6cab01a7e8cb33c033ec2070db4e7515
#
_cell.length_a   1.000
_cell.length_b   1.000
_cell.length_c   1.000
_cell.angle_alpha   90.00
_cell.angle_beta   90.00
_cell.angle_gamma   90.00
#
_symmetry.space_group_name_H-M   'P 1'
#
loop_
_entity.id
_entity.type
_entity.pdbx_description
1 polymer ?
#
loop_
_entity_poly.entity_id
_entity_poly.type
_entity_poly.pdbx_seq_one_letter_code
_entity_poly.pdbx_strand_id
1 'polypeptide(L)'
;MVTTSRLIAYLSLAISLAGVIPLFVWLETFPRLIVVLGLAVGMLQELRQGRWYVKNWQLNIALVPLFSWYILQYSRSNPIQPVVSVLAIMLAVRLCGEKNTRNLLQINLLALFCLASTSLFDLSPSFLFWLGLLLLLLPASLVVLTFHAQNNTLALQGRELRKILMAALLIVLVTLPAMVVLFPILPRTAFPLWHFLNPPVSGTTGISDKVEPGSTANAAETRTLAFRAELPRQTQPPYWRATVFNRINGNRWSRNPGVPHETIIHSGVPVSQTITVEPSASRLVISLDTAAEISLPRLRVSPDAVFENLRGFSRRTSYTARSFSGSIRSTSVPIKRGFYLTLPERLSPGIRHLADQISREGRSDAERLERAEQYFLNGGYRYSREGLPTGHDALDQFLFVSKQGHCEFFASSLAILLRAAGVPARLVGGYLGGDYNELGGYYLVSEDRAHVWVEAYVEGKGWIRTDPSRFAVNASTLWSDKKRPGFGARLRLVLDALDYRWTRTVVTYDFERQAEQLRSAGTKLQTLEHGIRWRWLLLSGVLLFGLIALFKIRRQWFCSREERLLRRFKRVVKSRYVTLGNVDNLGLFEIAAASGDTRVQQFVERYAAAVYQDKKLGPGEIRQLNRLLDELK
;
A
#
# COMPACT_ATOMS: atom_id res chain seq x y z
N MET A 1 2.26 15.38 38.89
CA MET A 1 1.17 16.23 38.38
C MET A 1 1.66 16.95 37.14
N VAL A 2 0.92 16.91 36.07
CA VAL A 2 1.25 17.60 34.82
C VAL A 2 0.20 18.68 34.57
N THR A 3 0.63 19.91 34.29
CA THR A 3 -0.30 21.00 33.97
C THR A 3 -0.97 20.75 32.64
N THR A 4 -2.24 21.16 32.48
CA THR A 4 -3.00 21.02 31.20
C THR A 4 -2.25 21.69 30.07
N SER A 5 -1.58 22.82 30.31
CA SER A 5 -0.76 23.52 29.31
C SER A 5 0.38 22.65 28.76
N ARG A 6 1.16 22.01 29.64
CA ARG A 6 2.25 21.11 29.19
C ARG A 6 1.72 19.87 28.48
N LEU A 7 0.65 19.28 29.02
CA LEU A 7 0.07 18.09 28.44
C LEU A 7 -0.43 18.33 27.02
N ILE A 8 -1.14 19.43 26.76
CA ILE A 8 -1.65 19.74 25.43
C ILE A 8 -0.54 20.09 24.46
N ALA A 9 0.56 20.69 24.93
CA ALA A 9 1.72 20.96 24.13
C ALA A 9 2.41 19.67 23.66
N TYR A 10 2.61 18.70 24.55
CA TYR A 10 3.15 17.38 24.18
C TYR A 10 2.20 16.62 23.25
N LEU A 11 0.88 16.67 23.49
CA LEU A 11 -0.12 16.06 22.62
C LEU A 11 -0.11 16.70 21.23
N SER A 12 -0.02 18.03 21.12
CA SER A 12 0.04 18.72 19.84
C SER A 12 1.30 18.37 19.04
N LEU A 13 2.44 18.20 19.71
CA LEU A 13 3.67 17.74 19.10
C LEU A 13 3.56 16.28 18.62
N ALA A 14 3.02 15.39 19.47
CA ALA A 14 2.82 13.98 19.13
C ALA A 14 1.83 13.81 17.95
N ILE A 15 0.75 14.59 17.93
CA ILE A 15 -0.24 14.62 16.83
C ILE A 15 0.42 15.12 15.53
N SER A 16 1.22 16.17 15.62
CA SER A 16 1.94 16.71 14.46
C SER A 16 2.94 15.69 13.89
N LEU A 17 3.69 15.00 14.74
CA LEU A 17 4.58 13.93 14.35
C LEU A 17 3.81 12.79 13.68
N ALA A 18 2.71 12.33 14.30
CA ALA A 18 1.87 11.27 13.73
C ALA A 18 1.28 11.65 12.36
N GLY A 19 0.95 12.93 12.15
CA GLY A 19 0.45 13.42 10.87
C GLY A 19 1.50 13.58 9.79
N VAL A 20 2.75 13.94 10.15
CA VAL A 20 3.78 14.31 9.18
C VAL A 20 4.77 13.19 8.89
N ILE A 21 5.11 12.32 9.84
CA ILE A 21 6.11 11.25 9.63
C ILE A 21 5.79 10.39 8.40
N PRO A 22 4.56 9.87 8.22
CA PRO A 22 4.24 9.06 7.05
C PRO A 22 4.29 9.85 5.75
N LEU A 23 4.03 11.17 5.80
CA LEU A 23 4.08 12.06 4.65
C LEU A 23 5.51 12.47 4.29
N PHE A 24 6.43 12.44 5.25
CA PHE A 24 7.78 13.01 5.15
C PHE A 24 8.60 12.46 3.96
N VAL A 25 8.45 11.19 3.63
CA VAL A 25 9.14 10.53 2.51
C VAL A 25 8.71 11.13 1.15
N TRP A 26 7.46 11.60 1.07
CA TRP A 26 6.86 12.12 -0.16
C TRP A 26 7.00 13.63 -0.33
N LEU A 27 7.48 14.34 0.71
CA LEU A 27 7.73 15.78 0.63
C LEU A 27 9.00 16.08 -0.16
N GLU A 28 9.03 17.20 -0.85
CA GLU A 28 10.23 17.75 -1.47
C GLU A 28 11.25 18.23 -0.41
N THR A 29 12.48 18.47 -0.83
CA THR A 29 13.58 18.84 0.09
C THR A 29 13.26 20.10 0.90
N PHE A 30 12.71 21.13 0.26
CA PHE A 30 12.42 22.40 0.92
C PHE A 30 11.32 22.30 2.00
N PRO A 31 10.13 21.72 1.74
CA PRO A 31 9.13 21.44 2.77
C PRO A 31 9.67 20.55 3.90
N ARG A 32 10.51 19.55 3.60
CA ARG A 32 11.14 18.69 4.62
C ARG A 32 11.95 19.52 5.61
N LEU A 33 12.78 20.43 5.11
CA LEU A 33 13.60 21.31 5.96
C LEU A 33 12.74 22.18 6.87
N ILE A 34 11.67 22.79 6.34
CA ILE A 34 10.76 23.63 7.13
C ILE A 34 10.04 22.81 8.20
N VAL A 35 9.61 21.60 7.87
CA VAL A 35 8.94 20.69 8.84
C VAL A 35 9.91 20.32 9.97
N VAL A 36 11.14 19.94 9.66
CA VAL A 36 12.16 19.61 10.66
C VAL A 36 12.45 20.82 11.55
N LEU A 37 12.61 22.01 10.96
CA LEU A 37 12.84 23.25 11.71
C LEU A 37 11.64 23.61 12.60
N GLY A 38 10.42 23.51 12.09
CA GLY A 38 9.20 23.78 12.84
C GLY A 38 9.01 22.84 14.03
N LEU A 39 9.26 21.55 13.84
CA LEU A 39 9.25 20.55 14.91
C LEU A 39 10.35 20.81 15.95
N ALA A 40 11.55 21.12 15.51
CA ALA A 40 12.68 21.45 16.40
C ALA A 40 12.40 22.71 17.23
N VAL A 41 11.90 23.78 16.59
CA VAL A 41 11.52 25.02 17.28
C VAL A 41 10.36 24.77 18.24
N GLY A 42 9.30 24.06 17.83
CA GLY A 42 8.18 23.70 18.69
C GLY A 42 8.64 22.89 19.91
N MET A 43 9.55 21.95 19.75
CA MET A 43 10.13 21.17 20.84
C MET A 43 11.00 22.03 21.77
N LEU A 44 11.83 22.90 21.22
CA LEU A 44 12.66 23.83 22.01
C LEU A 44 11.82 24.82 22.82
N GLN A 45 10.70 25.31 22.27
CA GLN A 45 9.77 26.18 22.96
C GLN A 45 9.18 25.49 24.19
N GLU A 46 8.82 24.21 24.08
CA GLU A 46 8.28 23.44 25.21
C GLU A 46 9.36 23.13 26.26
N LEU A 47 10.57 22.79 25.86
CA LEU A 47 11.69 22.57 26.78
C LEU A 47 12.05 23.84 27.57
N ARG A 48 11.95 25.01 26.94
CA ARG A 48 12.19 26.33 27.57
C ARG A 48 10.96 26.91 28.27
N GLN A 49 9.96 26.10 28.55
CA GLN A 49 8.73 26.48 29.26
C GLN A 49 7.93 27.63 28.61
N GLY A 50 7.92 27.68 27.28
CA GLY A 50 7.09 28.63 26.55
C GLY A 50 7.47 30.11 26.73
N ARG A 51 8.73 30.39 27.06
CA ARG A 51 9.19 31.80 27.23
C ARG A 51 9.28 32.58 25.92
N TRP A 52 9.13 31.93 24.79
CA TRP A 52 9.33 32.52 23.47
C TRP A 52 8.38 31.89 22.44
N TYR A 53 7.44 32.67 21.93
CA TYR A 53 6.53 32.30 20.84
C TYR A 53 6.55 33.38 19.76
N VAL A 54 6.41 32.95 18.49
CA VAL A 54 6.21 33.85 17.37
C VAL A 54 4.75 34.29 17.32
N LYS A 55 4.50 35.59 17.17
CA LYS A 55 3.13 36.12 17.09
C LYS A 55 2.42 35.58 15.85
N ASN A 56 1.16 35.19 15.99
CA ASN A 56 0.38 34.55 14.92
C ASN A 56 0.26 35.41 13.64
N TRP A 57 0.25 36.75 13.76
CA TRP A 57 0.21 37.62 12.59
C TRP A 57 1.50 37.56 11.77
N GLN A 58 2.66 37.45 12.40
CA GLN A 58 3.96 37.31 11.74
C GLN A 58 4.03 35.98 10.96
N LEU A 59 3.53 34.90 11.58
CA LEU A 59 3.43 33.60 10.95
C LEU A 59 2.50 33.62 9.71
N ASN A 60 1.38 34.32 9.79
CA ASN A 60 0.45 34.46 8.68
C ASN A 60 1.09 35.23 7.51
N ILE A 61 1.82 36.32 7.79
CA ILE A 61 2.53 37.07 6.75
C ILE A 61 3.63 36.22 6.10
N ALA A 62 4.37 35.45 6.89
CA ALA A 62 5.41 34.56 6.36
C ALA A 62 4.86 33.45 5.46
N LEU A 63 3.62 33.03 5.65
CA LEU A 63 2.96 32.03 4.80
C LEU A 63 2.55 32.58 3.42
N VAL A 64 2.31 33.89 3.27
CA VAL A 64 1.81 34.48 2.00
C VAL A 64 2.79 34.25 0.84
N PRO A 65 4.09 34.58 0.92
CA PRO A 65 5.03 34.34 -0.17
C PRO A 65 5.21 32.84 -0.48
N LEU A 66 5.20 31.99 0.54
CA LEU A 66 5.26 30.54 0.35
C LEU A 66 4.04 30.00 -0.40
N PHE A 67 2.85 30.48 -0.04
CA PHE A 67 1.60 30.13 -0.71
C PHE A 67 1.63 30.55 -2.17
N SER A 68 2.05 31.80 -2.44
CA SER A 68 2.17 32.33 -3.80
C SER A 68 3.17 31.51 -4.62
N TRP A 69 4.31 31.13 -4.05
CA TRP A 69 5.31 30.29 -4.70
C TRP A 69 4.74 28.94 -5.14
N TYR A 70 4.03 28.24 -4.26
CA TYR A 70 3.46 26.93 -4.57
C TYR A 70 2.24 27.02 -5.50
N ILE A 71 1.47 28.12 -5.49
CA ILE A 71 0.41 28.37 -6.48
C ILE A 71 1.03 28.51 -7.88
N LEU A 72 2.15 29.20 -8.03
CA LEU A 72 2.85 29.35 -9.31
C LEU A 72 3.44 28.02 -9.82
N GLN A 73 3.77 27.09 -8.93
CA GLN A 73 4.25 25.76 -9.30
C GLN A 73 3.12 24.76 -9.62
N TYR A 74 1.87 25.15 -9.37
CA TYR A 74 0.74 24.28 -9.68
C TYR A 74 0.66 24.02 -11.18
N SER A 75 0.71 22.75 -11.57
CA SER A 75 0.54 22.32 -12.96
C SER A 75 -0.41 21.14 -13.06
N ARG A 76 -1.02 20.94 -14.23
CA ARG A 76 -1.89 19.78 -14.48
C ARG A 76 -1.15 18.45 -14.40
N SER A 77 0.17 18.45 -14.58
CA SER A 77 1.01 17.25 -14.48
C SER A 77 1.36 16.87 -13.04
N ASN A 78 1.37 17.85 -12.12
CA ASN A 78 1.68 17.60 -10.70
C ASN A 78 0.81 18.47 -9.78
N PRO A 79 -0.49 18.19 -9.65
CA PRO A 79 -1.41 19.02 -8.87
C PRO A 79 -1.32 18.77 -7.35
N ILE A 80 -0.90 17.57 -6.93
CA ILE A 80 -0.94 17.13 -5.52
C ILE A 80 0.22 17.69 -4.72
N GLN A 81 1.43 17.63 -5.27
CA GLN A 81 2.66 17.94 -4.56
C GLN A 81 2.69 19.37 -3.96
N PRO A 82 2.28 20.43 -4.68
CA PRO A 82 2.21 21.77 -4.13
C PRO A 82 1.24 21.88 -2.94
N VAL A 83 0.06 21.27 -3.05
CA VAL A 83 -0.98 21.32 -1.99
C VAL A 83 -0.48 20.63 -0.72
N VAL A 84 0.10 19.45 -0.86
CA VAL A 84 0.61 18.67 0.27
C VAL A 84 1.81 19.38 0.93
N SER A 85 2.68 19.99 0.14
CA SER A 85 3.81 20.79 0.63
C SER A 85 3.33 21.98 1.46
N VAL A 86 2.32 22.69 0.99
CA VAL A 86 1.70 23.81 1.72
C VAL A 86 1.09 23.34 3.03
N LEU A 87 0.35 22.23 3.06
CA LEU A 87 -0.25 21.70 4.29
C LEU A 87 0.82 21.36 5.33
N ALA A 88 1.90 20.71 4.92
CA ALA A 88 3.00 20.35 5.81
C ALA A 88 3.73 21.60 6.36
N ILE A 89 3.96 22.60 5.52
CA ILE A 89 4.57 23.89 5.92
C ILE A 89 3.64 24.63 6.89
N MET A 90 2.34 24.68 6.60
CA MET A 90 1.36 25.31 7.50
C MET A 90 1.37 24.67 8.88
N LEU A 91 1.43 23.33 8.96
CA LEU A 91 1.52 22.62 10.23
C LEU A 91 2.80 23.00 10.98
N ALA A 92 3.95 22.98 10.31
CA ALA A 92 5.24 23.34 10.89
C ALA A 92 5.27 24.78 11.43
N VAL A 93 4.72 25.72 10.68
CA VAL A 93 4.62 27.14 11.06
C VAL A 93 3.68 27.32 12.26
N ARG A 94 2.53 26.62 12.28
CA ARG A 94 1.58 26.69 13.42
C ARG A 94 2.17 26.13 14.72
N LEU A 95 3.07 25.17 14.64
CA LEU A 95 3.79 24.65 15.82
C LEU A 95 4.65 25.71 16.51
N CYS A 96 5.18 26.68 15.77
CA CYS A 96 6.01 27.77 16.30
C CYS A 96 5.20 28.91 16.92
N GLY A 97 3.87 28.92 16.74
CA GLY A 97 2.99 29.99 17.21
C GLY A 97 2.52 29.84 18.66
N GLU A 98 1.83 30.87 19.13
CA GLU A 98 1.22 30.89 20.46
C GLU A 98 0.25 29.70 20.66
N LYS A 99 0.29 29.05 21.81
CA LYS A 99 -0.53 27.87 22.14
C LYS A 99 -1.93 28.24 22.65
N ASN A 100 -2.62 29.10 21.90
CA ASN A 100 -4.03 29.38 22.20
C ASN A 100 -4.95 28.28 21.65
N THR A 101 -6.19 28.19 22.16
CA THR A 101 -7.17 27.14 21.79
C THR A 101 -7.40 27.04 20.27
N ARG A 102 -7.47 28.19 19.59
CA ARG A 102 -7.66 28.23 18.12
C ARG A 102 -6.46 27.64 17.37
N ASN A 103 -5.25 27.97 17.77
CA ASN A 103 -4.04 27.49 17.13
C ASN A 103 -3.86 25.98 17.37
N LEU A 104 -4.17 25.49 18.58
CA LEU A 104 -4.13 24.06 18.90
C LEU A 104 -5.15 23.25 18.09
N LEU A 105 -6.36 23.78 17.86
CA LEU A 105 -7.35 23.15 16.97
C LEU A 105 -6.86 23.12 15.52
N GLN A 106 -6.20 24.19 15.05
CA GLN A 106 -5.61 24.24 13.72
C GLN A 106 -4.50 23.20 13.55
N ILE A 107 -3.64 23.00 14.56
CA ILE A 107 -2.60 21.96 14.53
C ILE A 107 -3.23 20.57 14.42
N ASN A 108 -4.26 20.28 15.22
CA ASN A 108 -4.97 19.00 15.17
C ASN A 108 -5.57 18.74 13.79
N LEU A 109 -6.22 19.76 13.21
CA LEU A 109 -6.83 19.67 11.89
C LEU A 109 -5.79 19.50 10.77
N LEU A 110 -4.71 20.29 10.80
CA LEU A 110 -3.64 20.20 9.81
C LEU A 110 -2.91 18.85 9.87
N ALA A 111 -2.67 18.32 11.06
CA ALA A 111 -2.08 16.99 11.22
C ALA A 111 -2.98 15.90 10.62
N LEU A 112 -4.30 16.00 10.81
CA LEU A 112 -5.27 15.10 10.19
C LEU A 112 -5.22 15.20 8.66
N PHE A 113 -5.18 16.42 8.10
CA PHE A 113 -5.06 16.60 6.66
C PHE A 113 -3.72 16.13 6.09
N CYS A 114 -2.61 16.33 6.81
CA CYS A 114 -1.31 15.79 6.42
C CYS A 114 -1.35 14.25 6.35
N LEU A 115 -1.90 13.59 7.37
CA LEU A 115 -2.07 12.14 7.33
C LEU A 115 -3.02 11.70 6.21
N ALA A 116 -4.17 12.37 6.05
CA ALA A 116 -5.10 12.08 4.96
C ALA A 116 -4.43 12.23 3.58
N SER A 117 -3.58 13.25 3.41
CA SER A 117 -2.81 13.44 2.17
C SER A 117 -1.82 12.30 1.89
N THR A 118 -1.31 11.62 2.92
CA THR A 118 -0.46 10.44 2.74
C THR A 118 -1.19 9.33 1.97
N SER A 119 -2.50 9.19 2.16
CA SER A 119 -3.29 8.18 1.44
C SER A 119 -3.33 8.38 -0.09
N LEU A 120 -2.97 9.56 -0.58
CA LEU A 120 -2.84 9.83 -2.01
C LEU A 120 -1.56 9.21 -2.62
N PHE A 121 -0.55 8.96 -1.79
CA PHE A 121 0.75 8.41 -2.20
C PHE A 121 0.91 6.94 -1.77
N ASP A 122 0.48 6.61 -0.56
CA ASP A 122 0.68 5.29 0.03
C ASP A 122 -0.53 4.85 0.86
N LEU A 123 -1.08 3.69 0.51
CA LEU A 123 -2.18 3.02 1.20
C LEU A 123 -1.71 1.71 1.87
N SER A 124 -0.43 1.63 2.22
CA SER A 124 0.17 0.47 2.90
C SER A 124 -0.42 0.25 4.31
N PRO A 125 -0.25 -0.94 4.91
CA PRO A 125 -0.67 -1.19 6.29
C PRO A 125 -0.05 -0.25 7.31
N SER A 126 1.12 0.34 7.02
CA SER A 126 1.77 1.33 7.87
C SER A 126 0.93 2.59 8.06
N PHE A 127 0.15 2.97 7.04
CA PHE A 127 -0.82 4.07 7.13
C PHE A 127 -1.87 3.83 8.23
N LEU A 128 -2.33 2.58 8.41
CA LEU A 128 -3.29 2.24 9.47
C LEU A 128 -2.72 2.44 10.87
N PHE A 129 -1.44 2.13 11.06
CA PHE A 129 -0.78 2.37 12.34
C PHE A 129 -0.84 3.86 12.69
N TRP A 130 -0.46 4.74 11.75
CA TRP A 130 -0.50 6.19 11.95
C TRP A 130 -1.92 6.72 12.11
N LEU A 131 -2.86 6.18 11.34
CA LEU A 131 -4.27 6.52 11.48
C LEU A 131 -4.81 6.12 12.86
N GLY A 132 -4.54 4.90 13.32
CA GLY A 132 -4.93 4.43 14.65
C GLY A 132 -4.33 5.26 15.77
N LEU A 133 -3.05 5.62 15.65
CA LEU A 133 -2.37 6.50 16.59
C LEU A 133 -3.01 7.89 16.62
N LEU A 134 -3.29 8.48 15.47
CA LEU A 134 -3.94 9.79 15.38
C LEU A 134 -5.37 9.76 15.93
N LEU A 135 -6.15 8.71 15.63
CA LEU A 135 -7.49 8.49 16.16
C LEU A 135 -7.51 8.32 17.68
N LEU A 136 -6.43 7.87 18.30
CA LEU A 136 -6.27 7.82 19.75
C LEU A 136 -5.89 9.19 20.33
N LEU A 137 -4.94 9.88 19.70
CA LEU A 137 -4.39 11.14 20.21
C LEU A 137 -5.34 12.31 20.03
N LEU A 138 -6.10 12.39 18.93
CA LEU A 138 -7.02 13.50 18.65
C LEU A 138 -8.15 13.62 19.70
N PRO A 139 -8.93 12.57 20.03
CA PRO A 139 -9.94 12.67 21.09
C PRO A 139 -9.34 13.02 22.44
N ALA A 140 -8.16 12.45 22.77
CA ALA A 140 -7.47 12.79 24.02
C ALA A 140 -7.07 14.27 24.03
N SER A 141 -6.54 14.80 22.92
CA SER A 141 -6.20 16.22 22.77
C SER A 141 -7.43 17.12 22.90
N LEU A 142 -8.54 16.78 22.25
CA LEU A 142 -9.77 17.56 22.32
C LEU A 142 -10.34 17.63 23.74
N VAL A 143 -10.33 16.52 24.48
CA VAL A 143 -10.75 16.50 25.89
C VAL A 143 -9.83 17.36 26.76
N VAL A 144 -8.50 17.23 26.62
CA VAL A 144 -7.55 18.06 27.37
C VAL A 144 -7.71 19.53 26.99
N LEU A 145 -8.01 19.84 25.73
CA LEU A 145 -8.23 21.20 25.25
C LEU A 145 -9.45 21.86 25.91
N THR A 146 -10.53 21.12 26.18
CA THR A 146 -11.69 21.68 26.89
C THR A 146 -11.33 22.09 28.33
N PHE A 147 -10.50 21.29 29.02
CA PHE A 147 -10.00 21.68 30.34
C PHE A 147 -9.04 22.87 30.28
N HIS A 148 -8.15 22.88 29.29
CA HIS A 148 -7.21 23.97 29.08
C HIS A 148 -7.90 25.30 28.75
N ALA A 149 -8.99 25.26 27.97
CA ALA A 149 -9.76 26.45 27.64
C ALA A 149 -10.48 27.08 28.87
N GLN A 150 -10.81 26.26 29.88
CA GLN A 150 -11.44 26.73 31.13
C GLN A 150 -10.41 27.21 32.15
N ASN A 151 -9.30 26.50 32.31
CA ASN A 151 -8.23 26.86 33.24
C ASN A 151 -6.86 26.34 32.79
N ASN A 152 -5.98 27.24 32.37
CA ASN A 152 -4.65 26.95 31.87
C ASN A 152 -3.68 26.40 32.94
N THR A 153 -3.96 26.63 34.22
CA THR A 153 -3.10 26.22 35.35
C THR A 153 -3.54 24.93 36.02
N LEU A 154 -4.64 24.34 35.56
CA LEU A 154 -5.18 23.10 36.11
C LEU A 154 -4.13 21.96 36.00
N ALA A 155 -3.82 21.34 37.14
CA ALA A 155 -2.91 20.19 37.18
C ALA A 155 -3.71 18.89 37.22
N LEU A 156 -3.54 18.06 36.20
CA LEU A 156 -4.14 16.72 36.12
C LEU A 156 -3.30 15.69 36.88
N GLN A 157 -3.96 14.88 37.71
CA GLN A 157 -3.33 13.72 38.34
C GLN A 157 -3.20 12.58 37.34
N GLY A 158 -2.22 11.69 37.53
CA GLY A 158 -2.01 10.53 36.62
C GLY A 158 -3.25 9.63 36.49
N ARG A 159 -4.11 9.59 37.51
CA ARG A 159 -5.38 8.85 37.50
C ARG A 159 -6.40 9.47 36.53
N GLU A 160 -6.43 10.77 36.39
CA GLU A 160 -7.33 11.49 35.48
C GLU A 160 -6.86 11.39 34.06
N LEU A 161 -5.55 11.51 33.84
CA LEU A 161 -4.93 11.27 32.53
C LEU A 161 -5.22 9.84 32.02
N ARG A 162 -5.11 8.84 32.91
CA ARG A 162 -5.47 7.46 32.56
C ARG A 162 -6.94 7.32 32.17
N LYS A 163 -7.86 8.03 32.84
CA LYS A 163 -9.29 8.03 32.46
C LYS A 163 -9.52 8.63 31.07
N ILE A 164 -8.84 9.75 30.75
CA ILE A 164 -8.92 10.40 29.44
C ILE A 164 -8.43 9.46 28.35
N LEU A 165 -7.26 8.84 28.53
CA LEU A 165 -6.69 7.87 27.58
C LEU A 165 -7.59 6.64 27.41
N MET A 166 -8.15 6.12 28.51
CA MET A 166 -9.09 4.99 28.47
C MET A 166 -10.38 5.35 27.73
N ALA A 167 -10.89 6.56 27.92
CA ALA A 167 -12.07 7.03 27.19
C ALA A 167 -11.79 7.18 25.68
N ALA A 168 -10.63 7.74 25.30
CA ALA A 168 -10.21 7.82 23.91
C ALA A 168 -10.03 6.43 23.27
N LEU A 169 -9.40 5.50 23.98
CA LEU A 169 -9.25 4.11 23.53
C LEU A 169 -10.61 3.42 23.37
N LEU A 170 -11.54 3.65 24.28
CA LEU A 170 -12.89 3.08 24.20
C LEU A 170 -13.66 3.58 22.98
N ILE A 171 -13.53 4.86 22.62
CA ILE A 171 -14.14 5.42 21.40
C ILE A 171 -13.61 4.66 20.17
N VAL A 172 -12.29 4.50 20.05
CA VAL A 172 -11.67 3.75 18.94
C VAL A 172 -12.15 2.29 18.92
N LEU A 173 -12.16 1.63 20.08
CA LEU A 173 -12.61 0.23 20.19
C LEU A 173 -14.08 0.03 19.80
N VAL A 174 -14.95 0.97 20.14
CA VAL A 174 -16.38 0.91 19.79
C VAL A 174 -16.62 1.21 18.30
N THR A 175 -15.79 2.04 17.70
CA THR A 175 -15.93 2.36 16.26
C THR A 175 -15.41 1.25 15.34
N LEU A 176 -14.45 0.40 15.78
CA LEU A 176 -13.89 -0.68 14.98
C LEU A 176 -14.95 -1.69 14.47
N PRO A 177 -15.84 -2.24 15.30
CA PRO A 177 -16.91 -3.13 14.83
C PRO A 177 -17.82 -2.45 13.80
N ALA A 178 -18.19 -1.20 14.05
CA ALA A 178 -19.00 -0.43 13.11
C ALA A 178 -18.28 -0.24 11.77
N MET A 179 -16.98 0.03 11.79
CA MET A 179 -16.16 0.14 10.58
C MET A 179 -16.13 -1.19 9.79
N VAL A 180 -15.95 -2.32 10.47
CA VAL A 180 -15.94 -3.65 9.84
C VAL A 180 -17.28 -3.97 9.17
N VAL A 181 -18.39 -3.60 9.80
CA VAL A 181 -19.74 -3.80 9.25
C VAL A 181 -20.04 -2.85 8.10
N LEU A 182 -19.65 -1.58 8.22
CA LEU A 182 -19.91 -0.56 7.20
C LEU A 182 -19.00 -0.71 5.97
N PHE A 183 -17.81 -1.28 6.13
CA PHE A 183 -16.84 -1.43 5.05
C PHE A 183 -17.37 -2.15 3.80
N PRO A 184 -18.05 -3.31 3.91
CA PRO A 184 -18.67 -3.97 2.76
C PRO A 184 -20.00 -3.35 2.32
N ILE A 185 -20.67 -2.52 3.14
CA ILE A 185 -22.00 -1.96 2.85
C ILE A 185 -21.88 -0.60 2.14
N LEU A 186 -20.87 0.22 2.50
CA LEU A 186 -20.71 1.54 1.90
C LEU A 186 -20.40 1.43 0.41
N PRO A 187 -21.22 2.06 -0.48
CA PRO A 187 -21.01 1.97 -1.92
C PRO A 187 -19.66 2.57 -2.30
N ARG A 188 -18.87 1.80 -3.04
CA ARG A 188 -17.60 2.25 -3.57
C ARG A 188 -17.76 2.70 -5.00
N THR A 189 -17.21 3.84 -5.32
CA THR A 189 -17.16 4.32 -6.71
C THR A 189 -16.17 3.46 -7.50
N ALA A 190 -16.57 2.99 -8.69
CA ALA A 190 -15.69 2.28 -9.62
C ALA A 190 -14.49 3.15 -10.06
N PHE A 191 -14.63 4.45 -9.95
CA PHE A 191 -13.59 5.42 -10.26
C PHE A 191 -13.35 6.29 -9.02
N PRO A 192 -12.19 6.20 -8.36
CA PRO A 192 -11.81 7.15 -7.33
C PRO A 192 -11.87 8.57 -7.91
N LEU A 193 -12.53 9.49 -7.22
CA LEU A 193 -12.66 10.90 -7.64
C LEU A 193 -11.29 11.59 -7.85
N TRP A 194 -10.22 10.99 -7.31
CA TRP A 194 -8.84 11.48 -7.35
C TRP A 194 -8.02 10.98 -8.54
N HIS A 195 -8.63 10.23 -9.49
CA HIS A 195 -7.90 9.69 -10.65
C HIS A 195 -7.27 10.77 -11.54
N PHE A 196 -7.88 11.95 -11.59
CA PHE A 196 -7.33 13.08 -12.34
C PHE A 196 -6.12 13.74 -11.64
N LEU A 197 -5.89 13.43 -10.37
CA LEU A 197 -4.80 13.99 -9.56
C LEU A 197 -3.52 13.13 -9.59
N ASN A 198 -3.60 11.87 -10.03
CA ASN A 198 -2.42 11.01 -10.14
C ASN A 198 -1.80 11.17 -11.53
N PRO A 199 -0.64 11.80 -11.66
CA PRO A 199 0.09 11.81 -12.92
C PRO A 199 0.45 10.37 -13.31
N PRO A 200 0.54 10.07 -14.63
CA PRO A 200 1.01 8.78 -15.07
C PRO A 200 2.43 8.57 -14.49
N VAL A 201 2.61 7.46 -13.79
CA VAL A 201 3.91 7.11 -13.21
C VAL A 201 4.87 6.90 -14.37
N SER A 202 5.84 7.77 -14.52
CA SER A 202 6.99 7.59 -15.41
C SER A 202 7.96 6.58 -14.78
N GLY A 203 7.48 5.34 -14.60
CA GLY A 203 8.34 4.23 -14.16
C GLY A 203 9.11 3.72 -15.37
N THR A 204 10.43 3.64 -15.26
CA THR A 204 11.27 2.86 -16.17
C THR A 204 10.91 1.40 -15.95
N THR A 205 10.29 0.78 -16.94
CA THR A 205 10.05 -0.68 -16.94
C THR A 205 11.35 -1.40 -17.23
N GLY A 206 11.64 -2.52 -16.53
CA GLY A 206 12.80 -3.37 -16.84
C GLY A 206 12.72 -4.01 -18.22
N ILE A 207 11.53 -4.13 -18.80
CA ILE A 207 11.32 -4.61 -20.17
C ILE A 207 11.34 -3.43 -21.13
N SER A 208 12.36 -3.40 -21.99
CA SER A 208 12.46 -2.44 -23.09
C SER A 208 11.60 -2.88 -24.29
N ASP A 209 11.15 -1.91 -25.09
CA ASP A 209 10.49 -2.16 -26.38
C ASP A 209 11.45 -2.66 -27.47
N LYS A 210 12.74 -2.73 -27.17
CA LYS A 210 13.80 -3.18 -28.05
C LYS A 210 14.86 -3.95 -27.26
N VAL A 211 15.54 -4.86 -27.94
CA VAL A 211 16.73 -5.54 -27.46
C VAL A 211 17.90 -5.13 -28.36
N GLU A 212 18.96 -4.58 -27.81
CA GLU A 212 20.09 -4.03 -28.57
C GLU A 212 21.42 -4.30 -27.84
N PRO A 213 21.98 -5.53 -28.03
CA PRO A 213 23.26 -5.87 -27.43
C PRO A 213 24.36 -4.90 -27.88
N GLY A 214 25.14 -4.40 -26.93
CA GLY A 214 26.20 -3.44 -27.21
C GLY A 214 25.75 -1.98 -27.20
N SER A 215 24.48 -1.69 -26.88
CA SER A 215 24.06 -0.32 -26.59
C SER A 215 24.64 0.13 -25.24
N THR A 216 25.02 1.43 -25.16
CA THR A 216 25.59 2.04 -23.92
C THR A 216 24.55 2.29 -22.83
N ALA A 217 23.29 1.94 -23.06
CA ALA A 217 22.23 2.11 -22.09
C ALA A 217 22.38 1.07 -20.96
N ASN A 218 23.18 1.42 -19.95
CA ASN A 218 23.09 0.79 -18.66
C ASN A 218 21.70 1.12 -18.09
N ALA A 219 20.74 0.21 -18.30
CA ALA A 219 19.50 0.25 -17.55
C ALA A 219 19.91 0.13 -16.08
N ALA A 220 19.79 1.22 -15.33
CA ALA A 220 20.02 1.20 -13.90
C ALA A 220 19.12 0.11 -13.32
N GLU A 221 19.73 -0.93 -12.77
CA GLU A 221 19.02 -2.06 -12.18
C GLU A 221 18.30 -1.61 -10.93
N THR A 222 17.10 -1.10 -11.13
CA THR A 222 16.23 -0.81 -10.00
C THR A 222 15.65 -2.12 -9.50
N ARG A 223 15.96 -2.49 -8.27
CA ARG A 223 15.32 -3.62 -7.58
C ARG A 223 13.89 -3.28 -7.16
N THR A 224 13.20 -2.47 -7.96
CA THR A 224 11.80 -2.18 -7.76
C THR A 224 10.97 -3.38 -8.14
N LEU A 225 9.86 -3.60 -7.44
CA LEU A 225 8.94 -4.68 -7.72
C LEU A 225 8.21 -4.39 -9.04
N ALA A 226 8.25 -5.34 -9.98
CA ALA A 226 7.51 -5.29 -11.22
C ALA A 226 6.09 -5.86 -11.04
N PHE A 227 6.00 -7.05 -10.49
CA PHE A 227 4.71 -7.71 -10.23
C PHE A 227 4.82 -8.81 -9.17
N ARG A 228 3.67 -9.23 -8.67
CA ARG A 228 3.49 -10.44 -7.87
C ARG A 228 2.67 -11.46 -8.66
N ALA A 229 3.02 -12.75 -8.52
CA ALA A 229 2.32 -13.84 -9.19
C ALA A 229 1.95 -14.94 -8.19
N GLU A 230 0.66 -15.12 -7.93
CA GLU A 230 0.14 -16.19 -7.07
C GLU A 230 0.03 -17.47 -7.90
N LEU A 231 0.84 -18.44 -7.56
CA LEU A 231 0.77 -19.81 -8.05
C LEU A 231 1.64 -20.70 -7.15
N PRO A 232 1.44 -22.03 -7.17
CA PRO A 232 2.31 -22.95 -6.46
C PRO A 232 3.76 -22.81 -6.87
N ARG A 233 4.69 -23.02 -5.92
CA ARG A 233 6.12 -22.97 -6.19
C ARG A 233 6.49 -23.92 -7.32
N GLN A 234 7.17 -23.39 -8.31
CA GLN A 234 7.64 -24.14 -9.48
C GLN A 234 8.96 -24.85 -9.15
N THR A 235 9.18 -26.01 -9.75
CA THR A 235 10.43 -26.78 -9.58
C THR A 235 11.61 -26.14 -10.33
N GLN A 236 11.32 -25.42 -11.40
CA GLN A 236 12.29 -24.64 -12.18
C GLN A 236 11.94 -23.16 -12.11
N PRO A 237 12.92 -22.25 -12.27
CA PRO A 237 12.64 -20.83 -12.36
C PRO A 237 11.59 -20.54 -13.43
N PRO A 238 10.46 -19.88 -13.09
CA PRO A 238 9.40 -19.59 -14.03
C PRO A 238 9.85 -18.56 -15.07
N TYR A 239 9.44 -18.75 -16.33
CA TYR A 239 9.60 -17.79 -17.41
C TYR A 239 8.31 -16.98 -17.55
N TRP A 240 8.39 -15.69 -17.29
CA TRP A 240 7.26 -14.76 -17.39
C TRP A 240 7.32 -14.04 -18.72
N ARG A 241 6.48 -14.45 -19.65
CA ARG A 241 6.41 -13.90 -21.01
C ARG A 241 5.68 -12.55 -21.02
N ALA A 242 6.21 -11.57 -21.73
CA ALA A 242 5.58 -10.27 -21.91
C ALA A 242 5.50 -9.86 -23.38
N THR A 243 6.57 -10.03 -24.17
CA THR A 243 6.62 -9.57 -25.55
C THR A 243 7.45 -10.49 -26.43
N VAL A 244 7.37 -10.28 -27.74
CA VAL A 244 8.16 -11.00 -28.78
C VAL A 244 8.83 -9.96 -29.66
N PHE A 245 10.12 -10.17 -29.94
CA PHE A 245 10.87 -9.39 -30.90
C PHE A 245 11.16 -10.29 -32.14
N ASN A 246 10.58 -9.95 -33.25
CA ASN A 246 10.58 -10.76 -34.47
C ASN A 246 11.33 -10.10 -35.64
N ARG A 247 11.63 -8.80 -35.55
CA ARG A 247 12.36 -8.03 -36.55
C ARG A 247 13.73 -7.62 -36.04
N ILE A 248 14.77 -7.80 -36.86
CA ILE A 248 16.13 -7.36 -36.57
C ILE A 248 16.59 -6.32 -37.60
N ASN A 249 17.31 -5.28 -37.11
CA ASN A 249 18.00 -4.31 -37.94
C ASN A 249 19.35 -3.98 -37.27
N GLY A 250 20.47 -4.34 -37.93
CA GLY A 250 21.78 -4.36 -37.29
C GLY A 250 21.77 -5.28 -36.06
N ASN A 251 22.16 -4.79 -34.90
CA ASN A 251 22.10 -5.51 -33.62
C ASN A 251 20.77 -5.32 -32.87
N ARG A 252 19.87 -4.46 -33.38
CA ARG A 252 18.63 -4.09 -32.72
C ARG A 252 17.48 -5.01 -33.11
N TRP A 253 16.91 -5.65 -32.13
CA TRP A 253 15.66 -6.39 -32.25
C TRP A 253 14.48 -5.52 -31.82
N SER A 254 13.40 -5.61 -32.57
CA SER A 254 12.17 -4.86 -32.33
C SER A 254 10.95 -5.71 -32.64
N ARG A 255 9.79 -5.27 -32.17
CA ARG A 255 8.52 -5.91 -32.49
C ARG A 255 7.98 -5.38 -33.83
N ASN A 256 7.69 -6.27 -34.77
CA ASN A 256 6.84 -5.96 -35.91
C ASN A 256 5.40 -6.41 -35.55
N PRO A 257 4.41 -5.50 -35.46
CA PRO A 257 3.04 -5.87 -35.12
C PRO A 257 2.31 -6.65 -36.22
N GLY A 258 2.79 -6.60 -37.46
CA GLY A 258 2.23 -7.33 -38.60
C GLY A 258 2.63 -8.81 -38.57
N VAL A 259 2.38 -9.49 -37.46
CA VAL A 259 2.70 -10.93 -37.29
C VAL A 259 1.78 -11.76 -38.17
N PRO A 260 2.32 -12.73 -38.97
CA PRO A 260 1.50 -13.67 -39.68
C PRO A 260 0.58 -14.46 -38.74
N HIS A 261 -0.52 -14.97 -39.30
CA HIS A 261 -1.46 -15.75 -38.50
C HIS A 261 -0.78 -17.03 -37.98
N GLU A 262 -0.76 -17.15 -36.65
CA GLU A 262 -0.29 -18.33 -35.92
C GLU A 262 -1.36 -18.75 -34.94
N THR A 263 -1.73 -20.02 -34.92
CA THR A 263 -2.62 -20.53 -33.88
C THR A 263 -1.84 -21.48 -33.00
N ILE A 264 -1.53 -21.05 -31.79
CA ILE A 264 -0.81 -21.86 -30.82
C ILE A 264 -1.75 -22.89 -30.22
N ILE A 265 -1.35 -24.17 -30.29
CA ILE A 265 -2.07 -25.25 -29.60
C ILE A 265 -1.55 -25.33 -28.16
N HIS A 266 -2.43 -25.11 -27.22
CA HIS A 266 -2.13 -25.25 -25.81
C HIS A 266 -2.25 -26.73 -25.42
N SER A 267 -1.15 -27.32 -24.96
CA SER A 267 -1.09 -28.71 -24.50
C SER A 267 -0.41 -28.81 -23.15
N GLY A 268 -0.78 -29.82 -22.37
CA GLY A 268 -0.22 -30.04 -21.03
C GLY A 268 -1.17 -29.64 -19.89
N VAL A 269 -0.64 -29.57 -18.68
CA VAL A 269 -1.42 -29.24 -17.48
C VAL A 269 -1.60 -27.72 -17.40
N PRO A 270 -2.85 -27.21 -17.33
CA PRO A 270 -3.07 -25.78 -17.18
C PRO A 270 -2.64 -25.29 -15.80
N VAL A 271 -1.97 -24.17 -15.74
CA VAL A 271 -1.57 -23.49 -14.52
C VAL A 271 -2.37 -22.18 -14.42
N SER A 272 -3.23 -22.12 -13.44
CA SER A 272 -3.94 -20.88 -13.11
C SER A 272 -3.07 -20.01 -12.22
N GLN A 273 -3.00 -18.73 -12.51
CA GLN A 273 -2.20 -17.76 -11.78
C GLN A 273 -2.93 -16.44 -11.65
N THR A 274 -2.74 -15.76 -10.51
CA THR A 274 -3.20 -14.38 -10.33
C THR A 274 -1.99 -13.47 -10.34
N ILE A 275 -1.93 -12.56 -11.30
CA ILE A 275 -0.81 -11.62 -11.45
C ILE A 275 -1.28 -10.23 -11.02
N THR A 276 -0.51 -9.60 -10.12
CA THR A 276 -0.71 -8.23 -9.68
C THR A 276 0.47 -7.39 -10.12
N VAL A 277 0.25 -6.57 -11.14
CA VAL A 277 1.28 -5.71 -11.75
C VAL A 277 1.30 -4.36 -11.02
N GLU A 278 2.50 -3.86 -10.73
CA GLU A 278 2.69 -2.51 -10.20
C GLU A 278 2.45 -1.46 -11.30
N PRO A 279 2.11 -0.20 -10.93
CA PRO A 279 1.91 0.85 -11.91
C PRO A 279 3.11 1.04 -12.83
N SER A 280 2.88 1.02 -14.14
CA SER A 280 3.94 1.19 -15.13
C SER A 280 3.41 1.83 -16.42
N ALA A 281 4.31 2.44 -17.20
CA ALA A 281 3.98 2.99 -18.50
C ALA A 281 3.78 1.89 -19.58
N SER A 282 4.16 0.64 -19.30
CA SER A 282 4.02 -0.49 -20.20
C SER A 282 2.56 -0.88 -20.40
N ARG A 283 2.23 -1.33 -21.61
CA ARG A 283 0.95 -1.96 -21.95
C ARG A 283 1.04 -3.48 -22.00
N LEU A 284 2.24 -4.04 -21.86
CA LEU A 284 2.49 -5.46 -21.98
C LEU A 284 1.87 -6.22 -20.81
N VAL A 285 1.14 -7.26 -21.11
CA VAL A 285 0.52 -8.14 -20.10
C VAL A 285 1.43 -9.34 -19.90
N ILE A 286 1.78 -9.58 -18.65
CA ILE A 286 2.73 -10.62 -18.25
C ILE A 286 1.97 -11.90 -17.91
N SER A 287 2.51 -13.04 -18.32
CA SER A 287 1.98 -14.35 -17.91
C SER A 287 3.08 -15.39 -17.81
N LEU A 288 2.84 -16.44 -17.03
CA LEU A 288 3.70 -17.61 -17.02
C LEU A 288 3.65 -18.26 -18.42
N ASP A 289 4.79 -18.41 -19.05
CA ASP A 289 4.86 -18.99 -20.41
C ASP A 289 3.83 -18.38 -21.38
N THR A 290 3.08 -19.22 -22.08
CA THR A 290 2.05 -18.79 -23.02
C THR A 290 0.67 -18.95 -22.41
N ALA A 291 0.02 -17.82 -22.13
CA ALA A 291 -1.36 -17.84 -21.67
C ALA A 291 -2.32 -18.19 -22.80
N ALA A 292 -3.31 -19.01 -22.47
CA ALA A 292 -4.47 -19.25 -23.33
C ALA A 292 -5.59 -18.26 -23.06
N GLU A 293 -5.71 -17.81 -21.80
CA GLU A 293 -6.81 -16.97 -21.34
C GLU A 293 -6.30 -15.97 -20.31
N ILE A 294 -6.75 -14.72 -20.41
CA ILE A 294 -6.43 -13.63 -19.48
C ILE A 294 -7.69 -12.83 -19.19
N SER A 295 -8.01 -12.64 -17.92
CA SER A 295 -9.20 -11.91 -17.45
C SER A 295 -8.96 -10.40 -17.34
N LEU A 296 -8.63 -9.75 -18.46
CA LEU A 296 -8.50 -8.28 -18.50
C LEU A 296 -9.48 -7.69 -19.50
N PRO A 297 -10.22 -6.63 -19.13
CA PRO A 297 -11.06 -5.92 -20.08
C PRO A 297 -10.18 -5.16 -21.09
N ARG A 298 -10.63 -5.08 -22.36
CA ARG A 298 -9.93 -4.36 -23.44
C ARG A 298 -8.51 -4.88 -23.73
N LEU A 299 -8.40 -6.17 -23.77
CA LEU A 299 -7.19 -6.88 -24.13
C LEU A 299 -7.05 -6.97 -25.65
N ARG A 300 -5.87 -6.63 -26.18
CA ARG A 300 -5.46 -6.96 -27.55
C ARG A 300 -4.58 -8.19 -27.50
N VAL A 301 -4.88 -9.16 -28.34
CA VAL A 301 -4.11 -10.39 -28.48
C VAL A 301 -3.53 -10.45 -29.88
N SER A 302 -2.24 -10.71 -30.01
CA SER A 302 -1.61 -10.94 -31.32
C SER A 302 -1.37 -12.42 -31.56
N PRO A 303 -1.22 -12.84 -32.85
CA PRO A 303 -1.08 -14.25 -33.22
C PRO A 303 0.08 -14.96 -32.53
N ASP A 304 1.15 -14.27 -32.18
CA ASP A 304 2.34 -14.78 -31.48
C ASP A 304 2.18 -14.80 -29.94
N ALA A 305 0.94 -14.76 -29.45
CA ALA A 305 0.58 -14.76 -28.03
C ALA A 305 1.26 -13.63 -27.22
N VAL A 306 1.27 -12.43 -27.77
CA VAL A 306 1.54 -11.20 -27.01
C VAL A 306 0.22 -10.54 -26.67
N PHE A 307 0.05 -10.21 -25.41
CA PHE A 307 -1.15 -9.59 -24.86
C PHE A 307 -0.85 -8.15 -24.47
N GLU A 308 -1.70 -7.23 -24.89
CA GLU A 308 -1.56 -5.81 -24.57
C GLU A 308 -2.83 -5.26 -23.92
N ASN A 309 -2.68 -4.60 -22.79
CA ASN A 309 -3.76 -3.82 -22.18
C ASN A 309 -3.86 -2.46 -22.87
N LEU A 310 -4.94 -2.19 -23.56
CA LEU A 310 -5.11 -0.93 -24.31
C LEU A 310 -5.12 0.31 -23.41
N ARG A 311 -5.43 0.16 -22.11
CA ARG A 311 -5.41 1.24 -21.13
C ARG A 311 -4.05 1.42 -20.42
N GLY A 312 -3.12 0.45 -20.56
CA GLY A 312 -1.90 0.40 -19.76
C GLY A 312 -2.15 0.08 -18.29
N PHE A 313 -1.14 0.26 -17.45
CA PHE A 313 -1.18 -0.04 -16.02
C PHE A 313 -0.89 1.21 -15.19
N SER A 314 -1.76 2.22 -15.26
CA SER A 314 -1.62 3.46 -14.49
C SER A 314 -1.80 3.26 -12.97
N ARG A 315 -2.33 2.13 -12.55
CA ARG A 315 -2.52 1.72 -11.16
C ARG A 315 -2.16 0.24 -10.98
N ARG A 316 -1.89 -0.17 -9.75
CA ARG A 316 -1.74 -1.59 -9.40
C ARG A 316 -2.98 -2.35 -9.87
N THR A 317 -2.76 -3.32 -10.78
CA THR A 317 -3.84 -4.03 -11.47
C THR A 317 -3.64 -5.53 -11.28
N SER A 318 -4.70 -6.22 -10.86
CA SER A 318 -4.70 -7.67 -10.70
C SER A 318 -5.57 -8.31 -11.76
N TYR A 319 -5.09 -9.42 -12.33
CA TYR A 319 -5.82 -10.24 -13.31
C TYR A 319 -5.46 -11.71 -13.15
N THR A 320 -6.35 -12.58 -13.60
CA THR A 320 -6.07 -14.02 -13.68
C THR A 320 -5.61 -14.39 -15.08
N ALA A 321 -4.66 -15.30 -15.16
CA ALA A 321 -4.22 -15.89 -16.41
C ALA A 321 -4.20 -17.41 -16.27
N ARG A 322 -4.57 -18.10 -17.35
CA ARG A 322 -4.49 -19.55 -17.48
C ARG A 322 -3.44 -19.87 -18.52
N SER A 323 -2.34 -20.45 -18.10
CA SER A 323 -1.20 -20.77 -18.94
C SER A 323 -0.94 -22.27 -18.98
N PHE A 324 -0.24 -22.71 -20.01
CA PHE A 324 0.23 -24.07 -20.13
C PHE A 324 1.75 -24.04 -20.06
N SER A 325 2.33 -24.62 -19.02
CA SER A 325 3.78 -24.63 -18.84
C SER A 325 4.43 -25.68 -19.74
N GLY A 326 5.47 -25.27 -20.44
CA GLY A 326 6.23 -26.17 -21.31
C GLY A 326 7.25 -25.43 -22.18
N SER A 327 8.28 -26.13 -22.61
CA SER A 327 9.28 -25.58 -23.51
C SER A 327 8.89 -25.65 -24.99
N ILE A 328 7.84 -26.41 -25.34
CA ILE A 328 7.38 -26.65 -26.70
C ILE A 328 5.96 -26.10 -26.88
N ARG A 329 5.71 -25.38 -27.98
CA ARG A 329 4.41 -24.85 -28.38
C ARG A 329 4.11 -25.25 -29.81
N SER A 330 3.20 -26.18 -29.98
CA SER A 330 2.74 -26.59 -31.31
C SER A 330 1.88 -25.50 -31.95
N THR A 331 1.88 -25.47 -33.29
CA THR A 331 1.01 -24.60 -34.08
C THR A 331 0.06 -25.44 -34.92
N SER A 332 -1.21 -25.02 -35.03
CA SER A 332 -2.19 -25.72 -35.86
C SER A 332 -2.01 -25.48 -37.37
N VAL A 333 -1.29 -24.43 -37.73
CA VAL A 333 -0.99 -24.04 -39.11
C VAL A 333 0.52 -23.85 -39.24
N PRO A 334 1.14 -24.25 -40.36
CA PRO A 334 2.55 -23.96 -40.60
C PRO A 334 2.83 -22.46 -40.56
N ILE A 335 3.92 -22.08 -39.89
CA ILE A 335 4.32 -20.67 -39.81
C ILE A 335 4.84 -20.15 -41.15
N LYS A 336 4.77 -18.84 -41.35
CA LYS A 336 5.41 -18.17 -42.49
C LYS A 336 6.92 -18.08 -42.23
N ARG A 337 7.68 -19.16 -42.56
CA ARG A 337 9.12 -19.30 -42.25
C ARG A 337 9.94 -18.07 -42.64
N GLY A 338 9.72 -17.52 -43.88
CA GLY A 338 10.47 -16.37 -44.38
C GLY A 338 10.38 -15.13 -43.47
N PHE A 339 9.28 -14.94 -42.73
CA PHE A 339 9.13 -13.85 -41.80
C PHE A 339 10.11 -13.95 -40.62
N TYR A 340 10.40 -15.16 -40.18
CA TYR A 340 11.26 -15.44 -39.02
C TYR A 340 12.70 -15.82 -39.40
N LEU A 341 13.04 -15.77 -40.72
CA LEU A 341 14.38 -15.99 -41.25
C LEU A 341 15.08 -14.69 -41.65
N THR A 342 14.45 -13.55 -41.48
CA THR A 342 15.02 -12.24 -41.83
C THR A 342 16.30 -12.00 -41.05
N LEU A 343 17.40 -11.72 -41.73
CA LEU A 343 18.73 -11.43 -41.20
C LEU A 343 19.01 -9.92 -41.22
N PRO A 344 19.98 -9.43 -40.43
CA PRO A 344 20.46 -8.06 -40.57
C PRO A 344 21.14 -7.88 -41.94
N GLU A 345 21.11 -6.63 -42.48
CA GLU A 345 21.69 -6.30 -43.78
C GLU A 345 23.17 -6.67 -43.87
N ARG A 346 23.89 -6.47 -42.77
CA ARG A 346 25.32 -6.86 -42.68
C ARG A 346 25.46 -7.95 -41.63
N LEU A 347 25.71 -9.16 -42.08
CA LEU A 347 26.06 -10.30 -41.23
C LEU A 347 27.58 -10.50 -41.30
N SER A 348 28.23 -10.60 -40.16
CA SER A 348 29.67 -10.78 -40.10
C SER A 348 30.12 -12.08 -40.77
N PRO A 349 31.31 -12.12 -41.37
CA PRO A 349 31.84 -13.35 -41.97
C PRO A 349 31.97 -14.50 -40.96
N GLY A 350 32.36 -14.20 -39.71
CA GLY A 350 32.48 -15.20 -38.66
C GLY A 350 31.15 -15.87 -38.31
N ILE A 351 30.10 -15.04 -38.12
CA ILE A 351 28.74 -15.53 -37.82
C ILE A 351 28.20 -16.33 -39.01
N ARG A 352 28.45 -15.89 -40.26
CA ARG A 352 28.04 -16.60 -41.46
C ARG A 352 28.71 -17.96 -41.55
N HIS A 353 30.04 -18.02 -41.39
CA HIS A 353 30.80 -19.27 -41.44
C HIS A 353 30.30 -20.29 -40.40
N LEU A 354 30.08 -19.84 -39.16
CA LEU A 354 29.55 -20.69 -38.10
C LEU A 354 28.13 -21.20 -38.41
N ALA A 355 27.26 -20.34 -38.95
CA ALA A 355 25.92 -20.72 -39.35
C ALA A 355 25.92 -21.73 -40.52
N ASP A 356 26.81 -21.56 -41.50
CA ASP A 356 27.00 -22.49 -42.61
C ASP A 356 27.51 -23.87 -42.13
N GLN A 357 28.37 -23.88 -41.10
CA GLN A 357 28.82 -25.11 -40.46
C GLN A 357 27.64 -25.84 -39.81
N ILE A 358 26.87 -25.12 -38.94
CA ILE A 358 25.67 -25.64 -38.27
C ILE A 358 24.67 -26.20 -39.31
N SER A 359 24.48 -25.48 -40.41
CA SER A 359 23.54 -25.87 -41.46
C SER A 359 23.97 -27.14 -42.20
N ARG A 360 25.29 -27.32 -42.44
CA ARG A 360 25.85 -28.50 -43.10
C ARG A 360 25.84 -29.75 -42.22
N GLU A 361 26.13 -29.56 -40.94
CA GLU A 361 26.18 -30.66 -39.97
C GLU A 361 24.78 -31.12 -39.51
N GLY A 362 23.78 -30.21 -39.54
CA GLY A 362 22.39 -30.51 -39.14
C GLY A 362 21.50 -30.73 -40.35
N ARG A 363 20.86 -31.90 -40.43
CA ARG A 363 19.94 -32.29 -41.51
C ARG A 363 18.51 -31.78 -41.32
N SER A 364 18.15 -31.48 -40.09
CA SER A 364 16.82 -31.00 -39.69
C SER A 364 16.91 -29.73 -38.84
N ASP A 365 15.79 -29.00 -38.69
CA ASP A 365 15.71 -27.85 -37.81
C ASP A 365 16.09 -28.22 -36.37
N ALA A 366 15.70 -29.43 -35.92
CA ALA A 366 16.02 -29.92 -34.58
C ALA A 366 17.52 -30.13 -34.37
N GLU A 367 18.19 -30.77 -35.32
CA GLU A 367 19.63 -31.01 -35.25
C GLU A 367 20.42 -29.70 -35.33
N ARG A 368 20.01 -28.76 -36.18
CA ARG A 368 20.62 -27.41 -36.25
C ARG A 368 20.48 -26.64 -34.94
N LEU A 369 19.30 -26.71 -34.31
CA LEU A 369 19.09 -26.13 -32.99
C LEU A 369 20.04 -26.76 -31.96
N GLU A 370 20.09 -28.06 -31.90
CA GLU A 370 20.97 -28.80 -30.99
C GLU A 370 22.46 -28.44 -31.19
N ARG A 371 22.92 -28.34 -32.43
CA ARG A 371 24.29 -27.93 -32.76
C ARG A 371 24.58 -26.50 -32.28
N ALA A 372 23.64 -25.60 -32.49
CA ALA A 372 23.77 -24.22 -32.00
C ALA A 372 23.82 -24.16 -30.48
N GLU A 373 23.01 -24.94 -29.78
CA GLU A 373 23.06 -25.03 -28.31
C GLU A 373 24.37 -25.61 -27.79
N GLN A 374 24.88 -26.70 -28.45
CA GLN A 374 26.16 -27.32 -28.11
C GLN A 374 27.34 -26.34 -28.29
N TYR A 375 27.28 -25.45 -29.29
CA TYR A 375 28.29 -24.42 -29.46
C TYR A 375 28.39 -23.50 -28.26
N PHE A 376 27.25 -23.03 -27.68
CA PHE A 376 27.27 -22.23 -26.48
C PHE A 376 27.64 -23.03 -25.24
N LEU A 377 27.16 -24.26 -25.11
CA LEU A 377 27.45 -25.13 -23.98
C LEU A 377 28.94 -25.42 -23.83
N ASN A 378 29.61 -25.73 -24.98
CA ASN A 378 31.01 -26.10 -25.01
C ASN A 378 31.96 -24.89 -25.18
N GLY A 379 31.41 -23.72 -25.50
CA GLY A 379 32.18 -22.54 -25.84
C GLY A 379 32.84 -21.80 -24.66
N GLY A 380 32.56 -22.18 -23.40
CA GLY A 380 33.11 -21.54 -22.21
C GLY A 380 32.58 -20.12 -21.97
N TYR A 381 31.39 -19.81 -22.43
CA TYR A 381 30.76 -18.49 -22.25
C TYR A 381 30.44 -18.19 -20.79
N ARG A 382 30.60 -16.93 -20.39
CA ARG A 382 30.32 -16.45 -19.04
C ARG A 382 29.25 -15.39 -19.05
N TYR A 383 28.29 -15.51 -18.17
CA TYR A 383 27.28 -14.44 -17.95
C TYR A 383 27.90 -13.30 -17.14
N SER A 384 27.90 -12.09 -17.71
CA SER A 384 28.38 -10.88 -17.07
C SER A 384 27.52 -9.69 -17.50
N ARG A 385 27.42 -8.70 -16.64
CA ARG A 385 26.78 -7.41 -16.92
C ARG A 385 27.80 -6.27 -16.98
N GLU A 386 29.06 -6.56 -16.68
CA GLU A 386 30.16 -5.61 -16.69
C GLU A 386 31.18 -5.95 -17.78
N GLY A 387 31.85 -4.92 -18.30
CA GLY A 387 32.89 -5.09 -19.31
C GLY A 387 32.39 -5.64 -20.63
N LEU A 388 31.17 -5.26 -21.04
CA LEU A 388 30.50 -5.80 -22.21
C LEU A 388 31.00 -5.17 -23.51
N PRO A 389 31.06 -5.92 -24.62
CA PRO A 389 31.35 -5.36 -25.93
C PRO A 389 30.32 -4.31 -26.35
N THR A 390 30.75 -3.25 -27.00
CA THR A 390 29.89 -2.15 -27.46
C THR A 390 30.07 -1.91 -28.96
N GLY A 391 29.10 -1.24 -29.60
CA GLY A 391 29.14 -0.88 -31.00
C GLY A 391 28.59 -1.93 -31.96
N HIS A 392 28.85 -1.75 -33.27
CA HIS A 392 28.24 -2.58 -34.32
C HIS A 392 28.75 -4.02 -34.31
N ASP A 393 30.00 -4.25 -33.92
CA ASP A 393 30.63 -5.57 -33.90
C ASP A 393 30.51 -6.25 -32.52
N ALA A 394 29.63 -5.76 -31.68
CA ALA A 394 29.51 -6.25 -30.31
C ALA A 394 29.14 -7.74 -30.23
N LEU A 395 28.34 -8.26 -31.17
CA LEU A 395 27.96 -9.67 -31.21
C LEU A 395 29.14 -10.55 -31.67
N ASP A 396 29.97 -10.08 -32.59
CA ASP A 396 31.19 -10.80 -33.02
C ASP A 396 32.22 -10.85 -31.89
N GLN A 397 32.44 -9.72 -31.22
CA GLN A 397 33.31 -9.66 -30.06
C GLN A 397 32.82 -10.60 -28.96
N PHE A 398 31.51 -10.67 -28.72
CA PHE A 398 30.93 -11.62 -27.77
C PHE A 398 31.17 -13.05 -28.16
N LEU A 399 30.83 -13.43 -29.41
CA LEU A 399 30.89 -14.81 -29.86
C LEU A 399 32.33 -15.36 -29.96
N PHE A 400 33.27 -14.55 -30.46
CA PHE A 400 34.58 -15.08 -30.85
C PHE A 400 35.74 -14.59 -29.97
N VAL A 401 35.57 -13.48 -29.21
CA VAL A 401 36.67 -12.88 -28.47
C VAL A 401 36.42 -12.89 -26.94
N SER A 402 35.47 -12.12 -26.48
CA SER A 402 35.29 -11.89 -25.04
C SER A 402 34.58 -13.04 -24.33
N LYS A 403 33.66 -13.71 -24.99
CA LYS A 403 32.79 -14.79 -24.48
C LYS A 403 32.06 -14.40 -23.19
N GLN A 404 31.90 -13.08 -22.97
CA GLN A 404 31.22 -12.51 -21.81
C GLN A 404 30.08 -11.61 -22.26
N GLY A 405 28.85 -11.86 -21.70
CA GLY A 405 27.67 -11.12 -22.07
C GLY A 405 26.52 -11.38 -21.11
N HIS A 406 25.47 -10.54 -21.16
CA HIS A 406 24.21 -10.80 -20.50
C HIS A 406 23.19 -11.47 -21.47
N CYS A 407 21.95 -11.69 -20.98
CA CYS A 407 20.92 -12.43 -21.74
C CYS A 407 20.69 -11.91 -23.16
N GLU A 408 20.80 -10.61 -23.42
CA GLU A 408 20.60 -10.03 -24.74
C GLU A 408 21.69 -10.49 -25.75
N PHE A 409 22.96 -10.57 -25.33
CA PHE A 409 24.05 -11.06 -26.16
C PHE A 409 23.86 -12.54 -26.52
N PHE A 410 23.57 -13.35 -25.49
CA PHE A 410 23.33 -14.77 -25.67
C PHE A 410 22.14 -15.04 -26.63
N ALA A 411 20.98 -14.42 -26.31
CA ALA A 411 19.75 -14.65 -27.07
C ALA A 411 19.87 -14.12 -28.52
N SER A 412 20.41 -12.91 -28.69
CA SER A 412 20.58 -12.33 -30.03
C SER A 412 21.51 -13.15 -30.90
N SER A 413 22.65 -13.57 -30.36
CA SER A 413 23.61 -14.40 -31.11
C SER A 413 23.02 -15.74 -31.51
N LEU A 414 22.34 -16.45 -30.59
CA LEU A 414 21.68 -17.71 -30.91
C LEU A 414 20.60 -17.54 -31.97
N ALA A 415 19.75 -16.53 -31.86
CA ALA A 415 18.68 -16.29 -32.81
C ALA A 415 19.18 -15.93 -34.20
N ILE A 416 20.26 -15.15 -34.30
CA ILE A 416 20.91 -14.84 -35.61
C ILE A 416 21.54 -16.09 -36.23
N LEU A 417 22.27 -16.88 -35.43
CA LEU A 417 22.88 -18.13 -35.90
C LEU A 417 21.81 -19.11 -36.42
N LEU A 418 20.72 -19.28 -35.69
CA LEU A 418 19.60 -20.12 -36.08
C LEU A 418 18.96 -19.64 -37.39
N ARG A 419 18.68 -18.33 -37.50
CA ARG A 419 18.11 -17.74 -38.71
C ARG A 419 19.05 -17.92 -39.93
N ALA A 420 20.34 -17.70 -39.74
CA ALA A 420 21.34 -17.88 -40.77
C ALA A 420 21.52 -19.35 -41.16
N ALA A 421 21.35 -20.29 -40.23
CA ALA A 421 21.32 -21.72 -40.48
C ALA A 421 19.99 -22.25 -41.06
N GLY A 422 19.00 -21.35 -41.31
CA GLY A 422 17.71 -21.70 -41.91
C GLY A 422 16.64 -22.14 -40.91
N VAL A 423 16.87 -22.01 -39.61
CA VAL A 423 15.90 -22.30 -38.55
C VAL A 423 15.18 -21.01 -38.16
N PRO A 424 13.83 -20.92 -38.31
CA PRO A 424 13.08 -19.74 -37.90
C PRO A 424 13.22 -19.50 -36.40
N ALA A 425 13.57 -18.27 -36.00
CA ALA A 425 13.81 -17.92 -34.62
C ALA A 425 13.30 -16.50 -34.28
N ARG A 426 12.90 -16.30 -33.04
CA ARG A 426 12.47 -15.00 -32.48
C ARG A 426 12.97 -14.84 -31.05
N LEU A 427 13.13 -13.60 -30.60
CA LEU A 427 13.40 -13.33 -29.21
C LEU A 427 12.09 -13.14 -28.45
N VAL A 428 12.09 -13.54 -27.19
CA VAL A 428 11.01 -13.33 -26.26
C VAL A 428 11.55 -12.53 -25.08
N GLY A 429 10.88 -11.43 -24.77
CA GLY A 429 11.18 -10.59 -23.63
C GLY A 429 10.19 -10.82 -22.49
N GLY A 430 10.70 -10.79 -21.29
CA GLY A 430 9.91 -11.00 -20.10
C GLY A 430 10.76 -10.97 -18.84
N TYR A 431 10.46 -11.85 -17.88
CA TYR A 431 11.26 -12.00 -16.65
C TYR A 431 11.57 -13.45 -16.39
N LEU A 432 12.64 -13.70 -15.61
CA LEU A 432 13.05 -15.06 -15.24
C LEU A 432 13.15 -15.19 -13.72
N GLY A 433 12.46 -16.22 -13.18
CA GLY A 433 12.49 -16.52 -11.75
C GLY A 433 11.65 -15.55 -10.93
N GLY A 434 12.12 -15.23 -9.75
CA GLY A 434 11.48 -14.41 -8.74
C GLY A 434 11.68 -15.01 -7.35
N ASP A 435 11.56 -14.19 -6.30
CA ASP A 435 11.69 -14.64 -4.92
C ASP A 435 10.34 -15.19 -4.45
N TYR A 436 10.28 -16.46 -4.09
CA TYR A 436 9.05 -17.10 -3.65
C TYR A 436 8.76 -16.78 -2.17
N ASN A 437 7.62 -16.14 -1.90
CA ASN A 437 7.14 -15.91 -0.55
C ASN A 437 6.24 -17.06 -0.11
N GLU A 438 6.77 -17.96 0.73
CA GLU A 438 6.03 -19.13 1.22
C GLU A 438 4.84 -18.75 2.11
N LEU A 439 4.92 -17.63 2.85
CA LEU A 439 3.82 -17.16 3.69
C LEU A 439 2.63 -16.64 2.89
N GLY A 440 2.91 -16.05 1.73
CA GLY A 440 1.88 -15.51 0.84
C GLY A 440 1.47 -16.44 -0.29
N GLY A 441 2.28 -17.46 -0.63
CA GLY A 441 2.03 -18.37 -1.74
C GLY A 441 2.21 -17.72 -3.13
N TYR A 442 3.14 -16.78 -3.27
CA TYR A 442 3.36 -16.04 -4.51
C TYR A 442 4.83 -15.75 -4.79
N TYR A 443 5.14 -15.48 -6.03
CA TYR A 443 6.44 -14.96 -6.49
C TYR A 443 6.45 -13.43 -6.45
N LEU A 444 7.55 -12.87 -5.95
CA LEU A 444 7.93 -11.47 -6.06
C LEU A 444 8.92 -11.34 -7.21
N VAL A 445 8.55 -10.65 -8.26
CA VAL A 445 9.39 -10.44 -9.43
C VAL A 445 9.73 -8.97 -9.55
N SER A 446 11.02 -8.65 -9.43
CA SER A 446 11.57 -7.30 -9.53
C SER A 446 12.09 -6.98 -10.94
N GLU A 447 12.24 -5.69 -11.24
CA GLU A 447 12.64 -5.21 -12.56
C GLU A 447 14.05 -5.70 -12.97
N ASP A 448 14.94 -5.97 -12.01
CA ASP A 448 16.27 -6.55 -12.25
C ASP A 448 16.23 -8.03 -12.72
N ARG A 449 15.04 -8.68 -12.69
CA ARG A 449 14.78 -10.01 -13.23
C ARG A 449 14.36 -10.00 -14.69
N ALA A 450 14.34 -8.82 -15.35
CA ALA A 450 14.08 -8.74 -16.79
C ALA A 450 15.04 -9.64 -17.58
N HIS A 451 14.49 -10.37 -18.52
CA HIS A 451 15.23 -11.43 -19.21
C HIS A 451 14.75 -11.60 -20.65
N VAL A 452 15.67 -12.06 -21.51
CA VAL A 452 15.41 -12.35 -22.93
C VAL A 452 15.90 -13.76 -23.25
N TRP A 453 15.05 -14.52 -23.97
CA TRP A 453 15.36 -15.86 -24.44
C TRP A 453 14.94 -16.05 -25.89
N VAL A 454 15.22 -17.21 -26.46
CA VAL A 454 14.94 -17.55 -27.87
C VAL A 454 13.78 -18.54 -27.95
N GLU A 455 12.94 -18.37 -28.95
CA GLU A 455 12.05 -19.41 -29.47
C GLU A 455 12.48 -19.77 -30.87
N ALA A 456 12.84 -21.04 -31.09
CA ALA A 456 13.19 -21.63 -32.38
C ALA A 456 12.04 -22.50 -32.88
N TYR A 457 11.66 -22.37 -34.13
CA TYR A 457 10.62 -23.21 -34.72
C TYR A 457 11.23 -24.45 -35.33
N VAL A 458 10.78 -25.59 -34.87
CA VAL A 458 11.18 -26.90 -35.40
C VAL A 458 9.97 -27.54 -36.08
N GLU A 459 10.12 -27.90 -37.34
CA GLU A 459 9.06 -28.53 -38.12
C GLU A 459 8.56 -29.81 -37.44
N GLY A 460 7.25 -29.97 -37.36
CA GLY A 460 6.59 -31.08 -36.66
C GLY A 460 6.53 -30.95 -35.11
N LYS A 461 7.34 -30.08 -34.50
CA LYS A 461 7.31 -29.84 -33.05
C LYS A 461 6.72 -28.48 -32.67
N GLY A 462 6.91 -27.46 -33.53
CA GLY A 462 6.49 -26.09 -33.25
C GLY A 462 7.60 -25.22 -32.60
N TRP A 463 7.22 -24.22 -31.87
CA TRP A 463 8.14 -23.29 -31.18
C TRP A 463 8.75 -23.94 -29.93
N ILE A 464 10.06 -24.09 -29.92
CA ILE A 464 10.86 -24.62 -28.79
C ILE A 464 11.52 -23.44 -28.10
N ARG A 465 11.31 -23.33 -26.76
CA ARG A 465 12.02 -22.36 -25.95
C ARG A 465 13.43 -22.85 -25.68
N THR A 466 14.42 -22.02 -25.97
CA THR A 466 15.82 -22.22 -25.61
C THR A 466 16.42 -20.96 -25.02
N ASP A 467 17.17 -21.11 -23.95
CA ASP A 467 17.81 -20.01 -23.25
C ASP A 467 19.32 -20.24 -23.14
N PRO A 468 20.08 -19.68 -24.07
CA PRO A 468 21.53 -19.92 -24.15
C PRO A 468 22.30 -19.33 -22.96
N SER A 469 21.74 -18.39 -22.22
CA SER A 469 22.37 -17.87 -21.01
C SER A 469 22.48 -18.92 -19.88
N ARG A 470 21.67 -19.97 -19.92
CA ARG A 470 21.74 -21.11 -18.99
C ARG A 470 22.93 -22.03 -19.26
N PHE A 471 23.56 -21.94 -20.43
CA PHE A 471 24.77 -22.68 -20.81
C PHE A 471 26.04 -21.99 -20.31
N ALA A 472 25.95 -20.77 -19.79
CA ALA A 472 27.09 -20.06 -19.22
C ALA A 472 27.71 -20.83 -18.05
N VAL A 473 29.04 -20.85 -17.96
CA VAL A 473 29.79 -21.61 -16.94
C VAL A 473 29.44 -21.20 -15.49
N ASN A 474 28.94 -20.02 -15.29
CA ASN A 474 28.49 -19.49 -14.00
C ASN A 474 26.96 -19.45 -13.84
N ALA A 475 26.21 -20.07 -14.73
CA ALA A 475 24.75 -20.03 -14.69
C ALA A 475 24.17 -20.60 -13.39
N SER A 476 24.75 -21.67 -12.86
CA SER A 476 24.30 -22.30 -11.60
C SER A 476 24.38 -21.38 -10.39
N THR A 477 25.32 -20.43 -10.38
CA THR A 477 25.48 -19.48 -9.28
C THR A 477 24.52 -18.29 -9.38
N LEU A 478 24.12 -17.94 -10.60
CA LEU A 478 23.22 -16.81 -10.88
C LEU A 478 21.76 -17.14 -10.62
N TRP A 479 21.37 -18.39 -10.92
CA TRP A 479 19.97 -18.83 -10.87
C TRP A 479 19.65 -19.72 -9.66
N SER A 480 20.61 -19.94 -8.72
CA SER A 480 20.35 -20.76 -7.55
C SER A 480 19.64 -19.96 -6.46
N ASP A 481 18.41 -20.32 -6.14
CA ASP A 481 17.60 -19.82 -5.00
C ASP A 481 18.16 -20.22 -3.61
N LYS A 482 19.41 -20.73 -3.53
CA LYS A 482 19.94 -21.45 -2.36
C LYS A 482 20.39 -20.59 -1.18
N LYS A 483 20.34 -19.27 -1.24
CA LYS A 483 20.62 -18.47 -0.04
C LYS A 483 19.38 -18.43 0.84
N ARG A 484 19.37 -19.19 1.95
CA ARG A 484 18.36 -19.00 2.99
C ARG A 484 18.32 -17.53 3.39
N PRO A 485 17.17 -16.87 3.30
CA PRO A 485 17.09 -15.45 3.61
C PRO A 485 17.50 -15.22 5.06
N GLY A 486 18.41 -14.29 5.30
CA GLY A 486 18.78 -13.85 6.65
C GLY A 486 17.56 -13.24 7.37
N PHE A 487 17.69 -12.99 8.69
CA PHE A 487 16.58 -12.46 9.52
C PHE A 487 15.91 -11.20 8.90
N GLY A 488 16.70 -10.23 8.41
CA GLY A 488 16.15 -9.03 7.79
C GLY A 488 15.38 -9.30 6.49
N ALA A 489 15.82 -10.29 5.69
CA ALA A 489 15.09 -10.68 4.49
C ALA A 489 13.79 -11.42 4.83
N ARG A 490 13.77 -12.26 5.88
CA ARG A 490 12.53 -12.89 6.37
C ARG A 490 11.52 -11.86 6.88
N LEU A 491 11.98 -10.87 7.66
CA LEU A 491 11.12 -9.80 8.14
C LEU A 491 10.51 -9.01 6.96
N ARG A 492 11.31 -8.73 5.93
CA ARG A 492 10.83 -8.07 4.70
C ARG A 492 9.76 -8.89 3.99
N LEU A 493 9.93 -10.21 3.88
CA LEU A 493 8.92 -11.09 3.29
C LEU A 493 7.62 -11.13 4.10
N VAL A 494 7.69 -11.09 5.44
CA VAL A 494 6.50 -11.00 6.31
C VAL A 494 5.77 -9.68 6.09
N LEU A 495 6.50 -8.57 6.10
CA LEU A 495 5.93 -7.24 5.87
C LEU A 495 5.31 -7.14 4.47
N ASP A 496 5.97 -7.68 3.45
CA ASP A 496 5.42 -7.73 2.09
C ASP A 496 4.15 -8.61 2.01
N ALA A 497 4.11 -9.74 2.71
CA ALA A 497 2.90 -10.58 2.75
C ALA A 497 1.72 -9.86 3.42
N LEU A 498 1.98 -9.07 4.46
CA LEU A 498 0.97 -8.23 5.11
C LEU A 498 0.48 -7.12 4.18
N ASP A 499 1.41 -6.42 3.52
CA ASP A 499 1.09 -5.37 2.53
C ASP A 499 0.27 -5.92 1.36
N TYR A 500 0.65 -7.07 0.85
CA TYR A 500 -0.06 -7.73 -0.24
C TYR A 500 -1.47 -8.15 0.16
N ARG A 501 -1.64 -8.79 1.34
CA ARG A 501 -2.97 -9.14 1.86
C ARG A 501 -3.84 -7.90 2.05
N TRP A 502 -3.28 -6.86 2.65
CA TRP A 502 -3.96 -5.58 2.83
C TRP A 502 -4.43 -4.99 1.49
N THR A 503 -3.52 -4.90 0.52
CA THR A 503 -3.82 -4.37 -0.81
C THR A 503 -4.94 -5.18 -1.46
N ARG A 504 -4.87 -6.50 -1.43
CA ARG A 504 -5.86 -7.39 -2.03
C ARG A 504 -7.24 -7.32 -1.37
N THR A 505 -7.29 -7.20 -0.04
CA THR A 505 -8.56 -7.25 0.71
C THR A 505 -9.19 -5.88 0.92
N VAL A 506 -8.41 -4.82 0.95
CA VAL A 506 -8.90 -3.48 1.28
C VAL A 506 -8.74 -2.49 0.13
N VAL A 507 -7.54 -2.38 -0.45
CA VAL A 507 -7.24 -1.35 -1.46
C VAL A 507 -7.88 -1.69 -2.81
N THR A 508 -7.80 -2.96 -3.26
CA THR A 508 -8.38 -3.43 -4.53
C THR A 508 -9.82 -3.92 -4.40
N TYR A 509 -10.44 -3.69 -3.24
CA TYR A 509 -11.85 -4.01 -3.01
C TYR A 509 -12.72 -2.99 -3.75
N ASP A 510 -13.14 -3.33 -4.96
CA ASP A 510 -13.92 -2.49 -5.86
C ASP A 510 -15.43 -2.85 -5.85
N PHE A 511 -16.21 -2.06 -6.58
CA PHE A 511 -17.67 -2.26 -6.67
C PHE A 511 -18.06 -3.64 -7.23
N GLU A 512 -17.29 -4.19 -8.18
CA GLU A 512 -17.60 -5.49 -8.77
C GLU A 512 -17.48 -6.61 -7.73
N ARG A 513 -16.38 -6.62 -6.97
CA ARG A 513 -16.19 -7.56 -5.85
C ARG A 513 -17.18 -7.34 -4.72
N GLN A 514 -17.54 -6.08 -4.44
CA GLN A 514 -18.59 -5.76 -3.48
C GLN A 514 -19.93 -6.36 -3.90
N ALA A 515 -20.33 -6.17 -5.16
CA ALA A 515 -21.57 -6.70 -5.72
C ALA A 515 -21.59 -8.23 -5.71
N GLU A 516 -20.46 -8.88 -6.04
CA GLU A 516 -20.31 -10.32 -6.02
C GLU A 516 -20.40 -10.90 -4.60
N GLN A 517 -19.75 -10.25 -3.63
CA GLN A 517 -19.86 -10.66 -2.22
C GLN A 517 -21.26 -10.46 -1.65
N LEU A 518 -21.93 -9.37 -2.00
CA LEU A 518 -23.30 -9.13 -1.58
C LEU A 518 -24.26 -10.15 -2.21
N ARG A 519 -24.07 -10.52 -3.48
CA ARG A 519 -24.84 -11.59 -4.16
C ARG A 519 -24.58 -12.95 -3.51
N SER A 520 -23.31 -13.29 -3.28
CA SER A 520 -22.94 -14.56 -2.63
C SER A 520 -23.40 -14.64 -1.17
N ALA A 521 -23.40 -13.52 -0.44
CA ALA A 521 -23.98 -13.44 0.88
C ALA A 521 -25.52 -13.62 0.83
N GLY A 522 -26.18 -13.00 -0.15
CA GLY A 522 -27.62 -13.17 -0.37
C GLY A 522 -28.01 -14.62 -0.68
N THR A 523 -27.28 -15.29 -1.57
CA THR A 523 -27.51 -16.72 -1.87
C THR A 523 -27.21 -17.64 -0.68
N LYS A 524 -26.15 -17.35 0.10
CA LYS A 524 -25.86 -18.07 1.34
C LYS A 524 -26.91 -17.82 2.42
N LEU A 525 -27.43 -16.60 2.52
CA LEU A 525 -28.54 -16.30 3.43
C LEU A 525 -29.82 -17.06 3.04
N GLN A 526 -30.14 -17.13 1.76
CA GLN A 526 -31.27 -17.94 1.26
C GLN A 526 -31.11 -19.45 1.53
N THR A 527 -29.86 -19.97 1.43
CA THR A 527 -29.59 -21.37 1.81
C THR A 527 -29.54 -21.59 3.33
N LEU A 528 -29.31 -20.53 4.10
CA LEU A 528 -29.28 -20.55 5.57
C LEU A 528 -30.67 -20.36 6.19
N GLU A 529 -31.71 -19.96 5.44
CA GLU A 529 -33.08 -19.85 5.95
C GLU A 529 -33.59 -21.14 6.59
N HIS A 530 -33.04 -22.30 6.20
CA HIS A 530 -33.36 -23.59 6.80
C HIS A 530 -32.43 -24.01 7.96
N GLY A 531 -31.43 -23.24 8.32
CA GLY A 531 -30.40 -23.63 9.33
C GLY A 531 -30.03 -22.61 10.40
N ILE A 532 -30.37 -21.35 10.24
CA ILE A 532 -30.09 -20.35 11.29
C ILE A 532 -31.09 -20.57 12.42
N ARG A 533 -30.66 -21.31 13.43
CA ARG A 533 -31.38 -21.38 14.69
C ARG A 533 -31.49 -19.97 15.24
N TRP A 534 -32.66 -19.44 15.31
CA TRP A 534 -33.06 -18.19 15.99
C TRP A 534 -32.36 -18.02 17.37
N ARG A 535 -31.88 -19.16 17.92
CA ARG A 535 -31.09 -19.26 19.14
C ARG A 535 -29.81 -18.42 19.10
N TRP A 536 -29.10 -18.32 17.95
CA TRP A 536 -27.86 -17.52 17.85
C TRP A 536 -28.14 -16.02 17.74
N LEU A 537 -29.23 -15.61 17.09
CA LEU A 537 -29.67 -14.22 17.07
C LEU A 537 -30.19 -13.81 18.46
N LEU A 538 -30.90 -14.68 19.16
CA LEU A 538 -31.31 -14.43 20.55
C LEU A 538 -30.11 -14.40 21.48
N LEU A 539 -29.11 -15.30 21.34
CA LEU A 539 -27.88 -15.30 22.11
C LEU A 539 -27.06 -14.04 21.88
N SER A 540 -26.90 -13.57 20.64
CA SER A 540 -26.20 -12.32 20.33
C SER A 540 -26.94 -11.10 20.88
N GLY A 541 -28.28 -11.08 20.82
CA GLY A 541 -29.14 -10.07 21.42
C GLY A 541 -29.03 -10.04 22.95
N VAL A 542 -29.04 -11.21 23.58
CA VAL A 542 -28.87 -11.36 25.04
C VAL A 542 -27.46 -10.95 25.46
N LEU A 543 -26.43 -11.28 24.67
CA LEU A 543 -25.05 -10.90 24.96
C LEU A 543 -24.84 -9.39 24.84
N LEU A 544 -25.44 -8.76 23.82
CA LEU A 544 -25.45 -7.31 23.64
C LEU A 544 -26.21 -6.61 24.77
N PHE A 545 -27.39 -7.14 25.12
CA PHE A 545 -28.19 -6.63 26.25
C PHE A 545 -27.43 -6.82 27.57
N GLY A 546 -26.78 -7.97 27.78
CA GLY A 546 -25.92 -8.23 28.93
C GLY A 546 -24.74 -7.27 29.02
N LEU A 547 -24.07 -6.97 27.90
CA LEU A 547 -23.01 -5.96 27.83
C LEU A 547 -23.51 -4.55 28.15
N ILE A 548 -24.67 -4.16 27.62
CA ILE A 548 -25.30 -2.87 27.93
C ILE A 548 -25.73 -2.82 29.40
N ALA A 549 -26.28 -3.89 29.94
CA ALA A 549 -26.66 -3.99 31.35
C ALA A 549 -25.42 -3.94 32.25
N LEU A 550 -24.36 -4.68 31.93
CA LEU A 550 -23.05 -4.62 32.61
C LEU A 550 -22.46 -3.21 32.55
N PHE A 551 -22.54 -2.54 31.41
CA PHE A 551 -22.09 -1.17 31.25
C PHE A 551 -22.91 -0.18 32.12
N LYS A 552 -24.24 -0.33 32.18
CA LYS A 552 -25.10 0.46 33.06
C LYS A 552 -24.84 0.17 34.52
N ILE A 553 -24.68 -1.09 34.93
CA ILE A 553 -24.36 -1.51 36.29
C ILE A 553 -22.97 -0.97 36.69
N ARG A 554 -21.98 -1.14 35.81
CA ARG A 554 -20.63 -0.60 36.03
C ARG A 554 -20.63 0.92 36.16
N ARG A 555 -21.44 1.64 35.38
CA ARG A 555 -21.61 3.10 35.47
C ARG A 555 -22.23 3.51 36.79
N GLN A 556 -23.13 2.70 37.38
CA GLN A 556 -23.68 2.95 38.73
C GLN A 556 -22.66 2.69 39.84
N TRP A 557 -21.73 1.73 39.64
CA TRP A 557 -20.70 1.40 40.63
C TRP A 557 -19.52 2.39 40.63
N PHE A 558 -19.28 3.10 39.53
CA PHE A 558 -18.25 4.13 39.44
C PHE A 558 -18.75 5.54 39.86
N CYS A 559 -20.02 5.70 40.22
CA CYS A 559 -20.49 6.96 40.82
C CYS A 559 -19.84 7.16 42.18
N SER A 560 -19.20 8.33 42.38
CA SER A 560 -18.64 8.70 43.67
C SER A 560 -19.75 8.71 44.75
N ARG A 561 -19.35 8.62 46.02
CA ARG A 561 -20.32 8.66 47.11
C ARG A 561 -21.06 9.99 47.12
N GLU A 562 -20.37 11.06 46.78
CA GLU A 562 -20.89 12.43 46.65
C GLU A 562 -21.92 12.53 45.52
N GLU A 563 -21.64 11.95 44.36
CA GLU A 563 -22.56 11.98 43.22
C GLU A 563 -23.84 11.16 43.49
N ARG A 564 -23.73 10.06 44.21
CA ARG A 564 -24.91 9.28 44.66
C ARG A 564 -25.80 10.08 45.62
N LEU A 565 -25.19 10.83 46.52
CA LEU A 565 -25.87 11.71 47.47
C LEU A 565 -26.60 12.84 46.73
N LEU A 566 -25.95 13.46 45.76
CA LEU A 566 -26.53 14.52 44.93
C LEU A 566 -27.71 14.00 44.10
N ARG A 567 -27.59 12.81 43.48
CA ARG A 567 -28.70 12.21 42.74
C ARG A 567 -29.88 11.87 43.67
N ARG A 568 -29.61 11.42 44.88
CA ARG A 568 -30.65 11.16 45.89
C ARG A 568 -31.33 12.47 46.29
N PHE A 569 -30.58 13.53 46.54
CA PHE A 569 -31.09 14.86 46.84
C PHE A 569 -32.02 15.39 45.73
N LYS A 570 -31.53 15.44 44.48
CA LYS A 570 -32.34 15.89 43.35
C LYS A 570 -33.63 15.07 43.19
N ARG A 571 -33.59 13.79 43.47
CA ARG A 571 -34.77 12.90 43.39
C ARG A 571 -35.79 13.23 44.52
N VAL A 572 -35.32 13.46 45.74
CA VAL A 572 -36.17 13.82 46.86
C VAL A 572 -36.81 15.20 46.64
N VAL A 573 -36.03 16.17 46.21
CA VAL A 573 -36.54 17.52 45.91
C VAL A 573 -37.55 17.48 44.77
N LYS A 574 -37.30 16.71 43.71
CA LYS A 574 -38.22 16.55 42.56
C LYS A 574 -39.56 15.92 42.97
N SER A 575 -39.54 14.99 43.93
CA SER A 575 -40.78 14.33 44.40
C SER A 575 -41.59 15.22 45.34
N ARG A 576 -40.95 16.09 46.12
CA ARG A 576 -41.62 16.94 47.14
C ARG A 576 -42.05 18.31 46.59
N TYR A 577 -41.25 18.88 45.70
CA TYR A 577 -41.46 20.24 45.17
C TYR A 577 -41.77 20.15 43.66
N VAL A 578 -42.95 19.62 43.31
CA VAL A 578 -43.41 19.43 41.91
C VAL A 578 -43.50 20.78 41.17
N THR A 579 -43.65 21.88 41.86
CA THR A 579 -43.73 23.24 41.31
C THR A 579 -42.40 23.79 40.79
N LEU A 580 -41.26 23.18 41.14
CA LEU A 580 -39.92 23.62 40.70
C LEU A 580 -39.54 23.27 39.26
N GLY A 581 -40.42 22.60 38.51
CA GLY A 581 -40.14 22.22 37.13
C GLY A 581 -39.00 21.21 36.98
N ASN A 582 -38.11 21.42 36.01
CA ASN A 582 -37.03 20.48 35.75
C ASN A 582 -35.81 20.75 36.68
N VAL A 583 -35.83 20.17 37.88
CA VAL A 583 -34.80 20.25 38.92
C VAL A 583 -33.40 19.82 38.40
N ASP A 584 -33.33 19.06 37.33
CA ASP A 584 -32.05 18.58 36.78
C ASP A 584 -31.23 19.69 36.11
N ASN A 585 -31.90 20.76 35.64
CA ASN A 585 -31.27 21.89 34.95
C ASN A 585 -30.93 23.05 35.91
N LEU A 586 -31.37 23.00 37.18
CA LEU A 586 -31.13 24.04 38.16
C LEU A 586 -29.83 23.80 38.94
N GLY A 587 -29.11 24.88 39.24
CA GLY A 587 -27.96 24.85 40.13
C GLY A 587 -28.39 24.57 41.59
N LEU A 588 -27.47 24.05 42.42
CA LEU A 588 -27.77 23.68 43.79
C LEU A 588 -28.34 24.84 44.62
N PHE A 589 -27.76 26.03 44.51
CA PHE A 589 -28.22 27.21 45.20
C PHE A 589 -29.54 27.76 44.65
N GLU A 590 -29.80 27.57 43.35
CA GLU A 590 -31.09 27.92 42.75
C GLU A 590 -32.21 27.01 43.27
N ILE A 591 -31.92 25.71 43.45
CA ILE A 591 -32.84 24.74 44.05
C ILE A 591 -33.13 25.13 45.50
N ALA A 592 -32.11 25.52 46.26
CA ALA A 592 -32.29 25.97 47.64
C ALA A 592 -33.15 27.24 47.74
N ALA A 593 -32.87 28.24 46.91
CA ALA A 593 -33.63 29.50 46.88
C ALA A 593 -35.09 29.27 46.45
N ALA A 594 -35.30 28.45 45.41
CA ALA A 594 -36.64 28.18 44.87
C ALA A 594 -37.52 27.27 45.77
N SER A 595 -36.89 26.39 46.58
CA SER A 595 -37.62 25.50 47.50
C SER A 595 -38.15 26.22 48.75
N GLY A 596 -37.48 27.30 49.19
CA GLY A 596 -37.84 28.04 50.46
C GLY A 596 -37.69 27.19 51.71
N ASP A 597 -37.20 25.97 51.67
CA ASP A 597 -37.05 25.06 52.81
C ASP A 597 -35.65 25.18 53.44
N THR A 598 -35.56 25.52 54.69
CA THR A 598 -34.29 25.65 55.42
C THR A 598 -33.45 24.36 55.43
N ARG A 599 -34.07 23.20 55.34
CA ARG A 599 -33.39 21.89 55.29
C ARG A 599 -32.72 21.67 53.96
N VAL A 600 -33.38 22.10 52.87
CA VAL A 600 -32.79 22.07 51.52
C VAL A 600 -31.59 23.01 51.45
N GLN A 601 -31.72 24.19 52.02
CA GLN A 601 -30.64 25.17 52.11
C GLN A 601 -29.45 24.63 52.92
N GLN A 602 -29.69 24.05 54.10
CA GLN A 602 -28.62 23.42 54.89
C GLN A 602 -27.94 22.27 54.20
N PHE A 603 -28.69 21.44 53.44
CA PHE A 603 -28.09 20.38 52.64
C PHE A 603 -27.19 20.97 51.56
N VAL A 604 -27.66 21.95 50.79
CA VAL A 604 -26.92 22.60 49.71
C VAL A 604 -25.65 23.27 50.20
N GLU A 605 -25.74 24.06 51.28
CA GLU A 605 -24.59 24.76 51.87
C GLU A 605 -23.50 23.77 52.32
N ARG A 606 -23.86 22.71 53.03
CA ARG A 606 -22.90 21.70 53.53
C ARG A 606 -22.31 20.87 52.37
N TYR A 607 -23.14 20.49 51.42
CA TYR A 607 -22.68 19.71 50.25
C TYR A 607 -21.77 20.56 49.35
N ALA A 608 -22.16 21.81 49.09
CA ALA A 608 -21.39 22.74 48.28
C ALA A 608 -20.06 23.11 48.95
N ALA A 609 -20.06 23.38 50.26
CA ALA A 609 -18.83 23.66 51.02
C ALA A 609 -17.82 22.50 50.95
N ALA A 610 -18.30 21.27 50.97
CA ALA A 610 -17.42 20.10 50.85
C ALA A 610 -16.92 19.87 49.42
N VAL A 611 -17.79 19.98 48.41
CA VAL A 611 -17.45 19.67 47.02
C VAL A 611 -16.68 20.79 46.32
N TYR A 612 -17.05 22.07 46.56
CA TYR A 612 -16.39 23.22 45.92
C TYR A 612 -15.08 23.64 46.60
N GLN A 613 -14.81 23.18 47.84
CA GLN A 613 -13.53 23.38 48.52
C GLN A 613 -12.55 22.22 48.36
N ASP A 614 -12.83 21.28 47.44
CA ASP A 614 -12.02 20.05 47.17
C ASP A 614 -11.84 19.14 48.41
N LYS A 615 -12.72 19.26 49.40
CA LYS A 615 -12.75 18.40 50.58
C LYS A 615 -13.64 17.19 50.32
N LYS A 616 -13.05 15.98 50.41
CA LYS A 616 -13.87 14.76 50.40
C LYS A 616 -14.78 14.72 51.60
N LEU A 617 -16.07 14.47 51.38
CA LEU A 617 -17.04 14.27 52.43
C LEU A 617 -16.60 13.14 53.36
N GLY A 618 -16.40 13.45 54.63
CA GLY A 618 -16.09 12.49 55.67
C GLY A 618 -17.28 11.56 55.98
N PRO A 619 -17.06 10.40 56.59
CA PRO A 619 -18.14 9.46 56.92
C PRO A 619 -19.21 10.07 57.86
N GLY A 620 -18.83 11.03 58.68
CA GLY A 620 -19.74 11.78 59.58
C GLY A 620 -20.66 12.75 58.83
N GLU A 621 -20.07 13.51 57.89
CA GLU A 621 -20.78 14.46 57.03
C GLU A 621 -21.79 13.77 56.11
N ILE A 622 -21.39 12.62 55.52
CA ILE A 622 -22.28 11.80 54.70
C ILE A 622 -23.49 11.32 55.55
N ARG A 623 -23.29 10.93 56.79
CA ARG A 623 -24.39 10.52 57.68
C ARG A 623 -25.33 11.68 57.99
N GLN A 624 -24.80 12.87 58.25
CA GLN A 624 -25.60 14.05 58.47
C GLN A 624 -26.41 14.47 57.25
N LEU A 625 -25.79 14.49 56.08
CA LEU A 625 -26.47 14.81 54.82
C LEU A 625 -27.56 13.77 54.48
N ASN A 626 -27.34 12.50 54.77
CA ASN A 626 -28.38 11.47 54.61
C ASN A 626 -29.54 11.64 55.57
N ARG A 627 -29.31 12.05 56.83
CA ARG A 627 -30.39 12.37 57.77
C ARG A 627 -31.26 13.53 57.27
N LEU A 628 -30.61 14.60 56.79
CA LEU A 628 -31.33 15.73 56.19
C LEU A 628 -32.18 15.31 55.00
N LEU A 629 -31.68 14.36 54.17
CA LEU A 629 -32.46 13.81 53.07
C LEU A 629 -33.63 12.92 53.51
N ASP A 630 -33.49 12.19 54.60
CA ASP A 630 -34.57 11.36 55.13
C ASP A 630 -35.65 12.22 55.85
N GLU A 631 -35.27 13.36 56.42
CA GLU A 631 -36.19 14.35 56.96
C GLU A 631 -36.90 15.18 55.87
N LEU A 632 -36.32 15.21 54.65
CA LEU A 632 -36.91 15.85 53.49
C LEU A 632 -37.87 14.93 52.70
N LYS A 633 -37.91 13.65 53.00
CA LYS A 633 -38.90 12.73 52.42
C LYS A 633 -40.26 12.94 53.04
#